data_3420627aad7cc6e3cf3c664fffd548b6
#
_entry.id   3420627aad7cc6e3cf3c664fffd548b6
#
_cell.length_a   1.000
_cell.length_b   1.000
_cell.length_c   1.000
_cell.angle_alpha   90.00
_cell.angle_beta   90.00
_cell.angle_gamma   90.00
#
_symmetry.space_group_name_H-M   'P 1'
#
loop_
_entity.id
_entity.type
_entity.pdbx_description
1 polymer ?
#
loop_
_entity_poly.entity_id
_entity_poly.type
_entity_poly.pdbx_seq_one_letter_code
_entity_poly.pdbx_strand_id
1 'polypeptide(L)'
;MLVGGSTRVPKMQEDLRAFLKGKELCKEVNPDECVAYGAAVQGAILGGERSDKTSALLLVDVTPLSLGVEVEGKAMSTIVKRNTPIPWCVCQPLL
;
A
#
# COMPACT_ATOMS: atom_id res chain seq x y z
N MET A 1 -3.59 -4.33 -12.70
CA MET A 1 -3.35 -2.97 -13.18
C MET A 1 -1.85 -2.75 -13.33
N LEU A 2 -1.42 -2.11 -14.41
CA LEU A 2 -0.02 -1.75 -14.64
C LEU A 2 0.25 -0.34 -14.14
N VAL A 3 1.30 -0.17 -13.32
CA VAL A 3 1.67 1.10 -12.69
C VAL A 3 3.18 1.31 -12.81
N GLY A 4 3.57 2.54 -13.14
CA GLY A 4 4.96 2.95 -13.33
C GLY A 4 5.45 2.87 -14.77
N GLY A 5 6.41 3.74 -15.12
CA GLY A 5 6.92 3.89 -16.48
C GLY A 5 7.55 2.62 -17.07
N SER A 6 8.19 1.79 -16.25
CA SER A 6 8.79 0.52 -16.67
C SER A 6 7.76 -0.49 -17.21
N THR A 7 6.49 -0.33 -16.89
CA THR A 7 5.42 -1.19 -17.41
C THR A 7 5.14 -0.96 -18.91
N ARG A 8 5.72 0.07 -19.51
CA ARG A 8 5.66 0.33 -20.94
C ARG A 8 6.54 -0.60 -21.76
N VAL A 9 7.50 -1.29 -21.14
CA VAL A 9 8.37 -2.26 -21.81
C VAL A 9 7.55 -3.47 -22.27
N PRO A 10 7.49 -3.79 -23.58
CA PRO A 10 6.64 -4.86 -24.10
C PRO A 10 6.97 -6.22 -23.46
N LYS A 11 8.24 -6.51 -23.26
CA LYS A 11 8.70 -7.77 -22.66
C LYS A 11 8.12 -8.00 -21.26
N MET A 12 8.09 -6.95 -20.43
CA MET A 12 7.49 -7.02 -19.10
C MET A 12 5.98 -7.36 -19.16
N GLN A 13 5.28 -6.82 -20.15
CA GLN A 13 3.87 -7.10 -20.35
C GLN A 13 3.61 -8.54 -20.82
N GLU A 14 4.48 -9.05 -21.69
CA GLU A 14 4.43 -10.44 -22.16
C GLU A 14 4.65 -11.42 -21.00
N ASP A 15 5.70 -11.19 -20.21
CA ASP A 15 6.05 -12.04 -19.07
C ASP A 15 4.94 -12.04 -18.01
N LEU A 16 4.33 -10.87 -17.74
CA LEU A 16 3.19 -10.77 -16.85
C LEU A 16 1.94 -11.49 -17.37
N ARG A 17 1.66 -11.41 -18.68
CA ARG A 17 0.56 -12.17 -19.29
C ARG A 17 0.77 -13.67 -19.19
N ALA A 18 1.99 -14.12 -19.43
CA ALA A 18 2.36 -15.52 -19.29
C ALA A 18 2.18 -15.99 -17.85
N PHE A 19 2.69 -15.22 -16.89
CA PHE A 19 2.56 -15.54 -15.46
C PHE A 19 1.10 -15.58 -14.99
N LEU A 20 0.28 -14.65 -15.47
CA LEU A 20 -1.14 -14.55 -15.11
C LEU A 20 -2.05 -15.43 -15.97
N LYS A 21 -1.48 -16.41 -16.70
CA LYS A 21 -2.22 -17.38 -17.53
C LYS A 21 -3.18 -16.70 -18.53
N GLY A 22 -2.72 -15.65 -19.19
CA GLY A 22 -3.47 -14.95 -20.23
C GLY A 22 -4.54 -13.97 -19.74
N LYS A 23 -4.58 -13.64 -18.46
CA LYS A 23 -5.46 -12.57 -17.97
C LYS A 23 -5.10 -11.23 -18.61
N GLU A 24 -6.12 -10.46 -18.94
CA GLU A 24 -5.92 -9.11 -19.46
C GLU A 24 -5.27 -8.20 -18.44
N LEU A 25 -4.31 -7.40 -18.93
CA LEU A 25 -3.63 -6.41 -18.12
C LEU A 25 -4.43 -5.11 -18.17
N CYS A 26 -4.92 -4.65 -17.02
CA CYS A 26 -5.61 -3.38 -16.91
C CYS A 26 -4.65 -2.22 -17.21
N LYS A 27 -4.97 -1.43 -18.26
CA LYS A 27 -4.20 -0.29 -18.76
C LYS A 27 -5.04 0.98 -18.88
N GLU A 28 -6.19 1.02 -18.22
CA GLU A 28 -7.17 2.10 -18.35
C GLU A 28 -6.67 3.45 -17.83
N VAL A 29 -5.70 3.42 -16.91
CA VAL A 29 -5.10 4.62 -16.33
C VAL A 29 -3.67 4.78 -16.84
N ASN A 30 -3.25 6.04 -17.07
CA ASN A 30 -1.87 6.33 -17.45
C ASN A 30 -0.92 5.82 -16.34
N PRO A 31 -0.01 4.87 -16.64
CA PRO A 31 0.84 4.24 -15.64
C PRO A 31 1.82 5.21 -14.97
N ASP A 32 2.14 6.34 -15.61
CA ASP A 32 3.06 7.34 -15.06
C ASP A 32 2.36 8.26 -14.04
N GLU A 33 1.05 8.43 -14.17
CA GLU A 33 0.27 9.41 -13.39
C GLU A 33 -0.67 8.77 -12.37
N CYS A 34 -0.95 7.47 -12.48
CA CYS A 34 -1.98 6.82 -11.68
C CYS A 34 -1.70 6.88 -10.16
N VAL A 35 -0.42 6.91 -9.74
CA VAL A 35 -0.05 7.07 -8.33
C VAL A 35 -0.44 8.47 -7.83
N ALA A 36 -0.19 9.50 -8.64
CA ALA A 36 -0.57 10.88 -8.31
C ALA A 36 -2.09 11.04 -8.21
N TYR A 37 -2.86 10.43 -9.13
CA TYR A 37 -4.31 10.41 -9.05
C TYR A 37 -4.82 9.70 -7.79
N GLY A 38 -4.26 8.52 -7.48
CA GLY A 38 -4.62 7.80 -6.27
C GLY A 38 -4.30 8.58 -4.99
N ALA A 39 -3.13 9.23 -4.94
CA ALA A 39 -2.74 10.08 -3.83
C ALA A 39 -3.66 11.30 -3.67
N ALA A 40 -4.07 11.92 -4.78
CA ALA A 40 -5.01 13.04 -4.74
C ALA A 40 -6.38 12.64 -4.19
N VAL A 41 -6.90 11.48 -4.61
CA VAL A 41 -8.16 10.94 -4.09
C VAL A 41 -8.05 10.64 -2.59
N GLN A 42 -6.98 10.01 -2.16
CA GLN A 42 -6.74 9.73 -0.74
C GLN A 42 -6.58 11.03 0.07
N GLY A 43 -5.88 12.03 -0.49
CA GLY A 43 -5.74 13.34 0.11
C GLY A 43 -7.09 14.05 0.31
N ALA A 44 -7.98 13.97 -0.67
CA ALA A 44 -9.34 14.51 -0.57
C ALA A 44 -10.14 13.82 0.54
N ILE A 45 -10.07 12.50 0.63
CA ILE A 45 -10.74 11.71 1.70
C ILE A 45 -10.23 12.14 3.08
N LEU A 46 -8.92 12.26 3.25
CA LEU A 46 -8.30 12.72 4.50
C LEU A 46 -8.60 14.18 4.81
N GLY A 47 -8.78 15.01 3.78
CA GLY A 47 -9.22 16.41 3.90
C GLY A 47 -10.69 16.59 4.29
N GLY A 48 -11.43 15.49 4.42
CA GLY A 48 -12.84 15.49 4.83
C GLY A 48 -13.83 15.64 3.66
N GLU A 49 -13.37 15.63 2.42
CA GLU A 49 -14.25 15.60 1.26
C GLU A 49 -15.00 14.27 1.16
N ARG A 50 -16.31 14.34 1.30
CA ARG A 50 -17.20 13.18 1.17
C ARG A 50 -18.10 13.37 -0.05
N SER A 51 -17.80 12.60 -1.07
CA SER A 51 -18.68 12.43 -2.23
C SER A 51 -19.12 10.97 -2.31
N ASP A 52 -20.18 10.71 -3.07
CA ASP A 52 -20.66 9.32 -3.29
C ASP A 52 -19.56 8.42 -3.87
N LYS A 53 -18.65 9.00 -4.66
CA LYS A 53 -17.52 8.28 -5.27
C LYS A 53 -16.41 7.99 -4.25
N THR A 54 -16.12 8.89 -3.33
CA THR A 54 -15.08 8.72 -2.31
C THR A 54 -15.55 7.89 -1.13
N SER A 55 -16.84 7.93 -0.82
CA SER A 55 -17.43 7.18 0.30
C SER A 55 -17.39 5.66 0.09
N ALA A 56 -17.30 5.19 -1.15
CA ALA A 56 -17.18 3.77 -1.48
C ALA A 56 -15.73 3.26 -1.43
N LEU A 57 -14.74 4.15 -1.24
CA LEU A 57 -13.32 3.79 -1.22
C LEU A 57 -12.84 3.61 0.21
N LEU A 58 -12.30 2.44 0.50
CA LEU A 58 -11.62 2.14 1.75
C LEU A 58 -10.18 1.74 1.47
N LEU A 59 -9.23 2.54 1.95
CA LEU A 59 -7.83 2.20 1.96
C LEU A 59 -7.39 1.94 3.40
N VAL A 60 -6.97 0.72 3.68
CA VAL A 60 -6.37 0.33 4.96
C VAL A 60 -4.93 -0.05 4.69
N ASP A 61 -4.02 0.70 5.28
CA ASP A 61 -2.60 0.42 5.18
C ASP A 61 -2.10 -0.37 6.39
N VAL A 62 -0.91 -0.95 6.28
CA VAL A 62 -0.32 -1.79 7.31
C VAL A 62 1.14 -1.43 7.55
N THR A 63 1.65 -1.81 8.72
CA THR A 63 3.08 -1.70 9.00
C THR A 63 3.86 -2.69 8.13
N PRO A 64 4.84 -2.25 7.33
CA PRO A 64 5.61 -3.14 6.45
C PRO A 64 6.59 -4.03 7.23
N LEU A 65 7.02 -3.59 8.40
CA LEU A 65 7.95 -4.28 9.29
C LEU A 65 7.44 -4.28 10.72
N SER A 66 7.93 -5.22 11.53
CA SER A 66 7.70 -5.19 12.97
C SER A 66 8.50 -4.06 13.61
N LEU A 67 7.87 -3.35 14.53
CA LEU A 67 8.47 -2.27 15.32
C LEU A 67 8.61 -2.74 16.78
N GLY A 68 9.72 -2.40 17.40
CA GLY A 68 9.98 -2.81 18.78
C GLY A 68 11.12 -2.00 19.39
N VAL A 69 11.46 -2.36 20.61
CA VAL A 69 12.56 -1.77 21.38
C VAL A 69 13.61 -2.82 21.69
N GLU A 70 14.86 -2.43 21.76
CA GLU A 70 15.92 -3.30 22.28
C GLU A 70 15.79 -3.40 23.80
N VAL A 71 15.81 -4.62 24.30
CA VAL A 71 15.80 -4.93 25.73
C VAL A 71 17.14 -5.48 26.18
N GLU A 72 17.31 -5.65 27.48
CA GLU A 72 18.52 -6.22 28.05
C GLU A 72 18.87 -7.56 27.38
N GLY A 73 20.15 -7.76 27.07
CA GLY A 73 20.63 -8.92 26.31
C GLY A 73 20.61 -8.74 24.79
N LYS A 74 20.44 -7.51 24.29
CA LYS A 74 20.39 -7.17 22.85
C LYS A 74 19.27 -7.92 22.08
N ALA A 75 18.20 -8.29 22.75
CA ALA A 75 17.03 -8.87 22.13
C ALA A 75 16.03 -7.79 21.74
N MET A 76 15.32 -7.99 20.61
CA MET A 76 14.27 -7.08 20.18
C MET A 76 12.93 -7.53 20.79
N SER A 77 12.35 -6.67 21.63
CA SER A 77 10.96 -6.84 22.07
C SER A 77 10.03 -6.18 21.06
N THR A 78 9.26 -6.98 20.34
CA THR A 78 8.32 -6.50 19.32
C THR A 78 7.06 -5.95 19.97
N ILE A 79 6.78 -4.66 19.73
CA ILE A 79 5.58 -3.97 20.22
C ILE A 79 4.49 -4.00 19.16
N VAL A 80 4.84 -3.68 17.91
CA VAL A 80 3.91 -3.71 16.77
C VAL A 80 4.38 -4.77 15.79
N LYS A 81 3.55 -5.76 15.52
CA LYS A 81 3.87 -6.81 14.55
C LYS A 81 3.73 -6.29 13.12
N ARG A 82 4.56 -6.79 12.22
CA ARG A 82 4.39 -6.62 10.78
C ARG A 82 2.95 -6.95 10.35
N ASN A 83 2.42 -6.23 9.38
CA ASN A 83 1.05 -6.34 8.87
C ASN A 83 -0.04 -5.91 9.87
N THR A 84 0.30 -5.13 10.88
CA THR A 84 -0.70 -4.50 11.74
C THR A 84 -1.35 -3.34 10.99
N PRO A 85 -2.69 -3.30 10.86
CA PRO A 85 -3.41 -2.17 10.24
C PRO A 85 -3.11 -0.86 10.97
N ILE A 86 -2.97 0.22 10.20
CA ILE A 86 -2.77 1.57 10.73
C ILE A 86 -3.98 2.45 10.45
N PRO A 87 -4.30 3.47 11.31
CA PRO A 87 -3.56 3.86 12.52
C PRO A 87 -3.73 2.86 13.68
N TRP A 88 -2.68 2.65 14.46
CA TRP A 88 -2.69 1.77 15.61
C TRP A 88 -1.90 2.38 16.76
N CYS A 89 -2.40 2.25 17.98
CA CYS A 89 -1.75 2.75 19.18
C CYS A 89 -1.71 1.65 20.24
N VAL A 90 -0.55 1.47 20.85
CA VAL A 90 -0.37 0.58 21.97
C VAL A 90 0.43 1.29 23.06
N CYS A 91 -0.01 1.12 24.29
CA CYS A 91 0.76 1.50 25.47
C CYS A 91 1.21 0.21 26.17
N GLN A 92 2.50 -0.02 26.20
CA GLN A 92 3.09 -1.15 26.92
C GLN A 92 4.04 -0.61 27.98
N PRO A 93 3.89 -0.98 29.28
CA PRO A 93 4.89 -0.62 30.26
C PRO A 93 6.20 -1.31 29.89
N LEU A 94 7.27 -0.55 29.83
CA LEU A 94 8.63 -1.06 29.74
C LEU A 94 9.02 -1.52 31.16
N LEU A 95 9.13 -2.80 31.36
CA LEU A 95 9.68 -3.41 32.57
C LEU A 95 11.17 -3.59 32.41
#